data_c553f2ae2e7b7d20d71b9b96105882c1
#
_entry.id   c553f2ae2e7b7d20d71b9b96105882c1
#
_cell.length_a   1.000
_cell.length_b   1.000
_cell.length_c   1.000
_cell.angle_alpha   90.00
_cell.angle_beta   90.00
_cell.angle_gamma   90.00
#
_symmetry.space_group_name_H-M   'P 1'
#
loop_
_entity.id
_entity.type
_entity.pdbx_description
1 polymer ?
#
loop_
_entity_poly.entity_id
_entity_poly.type
_entity_poly.pdbx_seq_one_letter_code
_entity_poly.pdbx_strand_id
1 'polypeptide(L)' 'MTLEQIRSALADRKVAVVARATKIHPNTIRSIIKDPAANPTHRVIKALSDYLSGGVNNG' A
#
# COMPACT_ATOMS: atom_id res chain seq x y z
N MET A 1 -6.78 0.98 8.47
CA MET A 1 -6.32 -0.41 8.28
C MET A 1 -5.04 -0.65 9.05
N THR A 2 -4.89 -1.85 9.56
CA THR A 2 -3.62 -2.24 10.18
C THR A 2 -2.59 -2.54 9.07
N LEU A 3 -1.32 -2.59 9.45
CA LEU A 3 -0.27 -2.90 8.49
C LEU A 3 -0.46 -4.31 7.90
N GLU A 4 -0.92 -5.24 8.70
CA GLU A 4 -1.19 -6.59 8.23
C GLU A 4 -2.30 -6.62 7.20
N GLN A 5 -3.35 -5.85 7.43
CA GLN A 5 -4.43 -5.77 6.47
C GLN A 5 -3.95 -5.15 5.16
N ILE A 6 -3.10 -4.14 5.26
CA ILE A 6 -2.52 -3.50 4.08
C ILE A 6 -1.67 -4.48 3.32
N ARG A 7 -0.80 -5.21 4.02
CA ARG A 7 0.08 -6.19 3.37
C ARG A 7 -0.74 -7.27 2.65
N SER A 8 -1.76 -7.77 3.31
CA SER A 8 -2.61 -8.81 2.74
C SER A 8 -3.32 -8.31 1.49
N ALA A 9 -3.85 -7.11 1.54
CA ALA A 9 -4.54 -6.53 0.40
C ALA A 9 -3.58 -6.26 -0.77
N LEU A 10 -2.37 -5.80 -0.47
CA LEU A 10 -1.38 -5.53 -1.51
C LEU A 10 -0.91 -6.81 -2.19
N ALA A 11 -0.81 -7.89 -1.44
CA ALA A 11 -0.38 -9.17 -2.00
C ALA A 11 -1.34 -9.66 -3.07
N ASP A 12 -2.58 -9.22 -3.00
CA ASP A 12 -3.63 -9.62 -3.92
C ASP A 12 -3.77 -8.64 -5.10
N ARG A 13 -2.91 -7.63 -5.18
CA ARG A 13 -3.01 -6.60 -6.21
C ARG A 13 -1.70 -6.48 -6.97
N LYS A 14 -1.77 -5.84 -8.14
CA LYS A 14 -0.58 -5.61 -8.94
C LYS A 14 0.16 -4.40 -8.38
N VAL A 15 1.43 -4.61 -8.04
CA VAL A 15 2.25 -3.56 -7.46
C VAL A 15 2.31 -2.33 -8.36
N ALA A 16 2.45 -2.53 -9.66
CA ALA A 16 2.57 -1.41 -10.59
C ALA A 16 1.32 -0.52 -10.58
N VAL A 17 0.14 -1.13 -10.47
CA VAL A 17 -1.11 -0.39 -10.43
C VAL A 17 -1.23 0.41 -9.14
N VAL A 18 -0.91 -0.23 -8.02
CA VAL A 18 -0.96 0.43 -6.72
C VAL A 18 0.05 1.58 -6.66
N ALA A 19 1.25 1.34 -7.16
CA ALA A 19 2.29 2.37 -7.17
C ALA A 19 1.84 3.60 -7.95
N ARG A 20 1.22 3.38 -9.09
CA ARG A 20 0.75 4.49 -9.91
C ARG A 20 -0.39 5.25 -9.22
N ALA A 21 -1.30 4.53 -8.62
CA ALA A 21 -2.47 5.14 -7.99
C ALA A 21 -2.09 5.92 -6.74
N THR A 22 -1.15 5.41 -5.96
CA THR A 22 -0.75 6.03 -4.69
C THR A 22 0.47 6.93 -4.83
N LYS A 23 1.15 6.87 -5.96
CA LYS A 23 2.41 7.59 -6.22
C LYS A 23 3.51 7.17 -5.24
N ILE A 24 3.45 5.92 -4.82
CA ILE A 24 4.48 5.31 -3.99
C ILE A 24 5.36 4.46 -4.89
N HIS A 25 6.67 4.52 -4.67
CA HIS A 25 7.60 3.75 -5.50
C HIS A 25 7.29 2.25 -5.39
N PRO A 26 7.32 1.51 -6.50
CA PRO A 26 7.00 0.07 -6.47
C PRO A 26 7.88 -0.72 -5.51
N ASN A 27 9.15 -0.35 -5.39
CA ASN A 27 10.05 -1.05 -4.47
C ASN A 27 9.59 -0.92 -3.02
N THR A 28 9.03 0.23 -2.66
CA THR A 28 8.51 0.43 -1.32
C THR A 28 7.33 -0.50 -1.07
N ILE A 29 6.46 -0.64 -2.05
CA ILE A 29 5.30 -1.52 -1.92
C ILE A 29 5.75 -2.98 -1.83
N ARG A 30 6.71 -3.38 -2.64
CA ARG A 30 7.23 -4.74 -2.60
C ARG A 30 7.86 -5.06 -1.25
N SER A 31 8.57 -4.09 -0.68
CA SER A 31 9.16 -4.26 0.65
C SER A 31 8.10 -4.56 1.68
N ILE A 32 7.01 -3.82 1.63
CA ILE A 32 5.92 -4.02 2.60
C ILE A 32 5.34 -5.43 2.46
N ILE A 33 5.20 -5.91 1.24
CA ILE A 33 4.63 -7.22 1.00
C ILE A 33 5.58 -8.33 1.44
N LYS A 34 6.85 -8.20 1.11
CA LYS A 34 7.82 -9.27 1.32
C LYS A 34 8.38 -9.33 2.72
N ASP A 35 8.58 -8.18 3.34
CA ASP A 35 9.29 -8.09 4.60
C ASP A 35 8.30 -7.81 5.74
N PRO A 36 8.02 -8.79 6.58
CA PRO A 36 7.10 -8.58 7.71
C PRO A 36 7.63 -7.60 8.73
N ALA A 37 8.93 -7.32 8.70
CA ALA A 37 9.53 -6.34 9.59
C ALA A 37 9.61 -4.95 8.95
N ALA A 38 9.11 -4.78 7.74
CA ALA A 38 9.14 -3.50 7.07
C ALA A 38 8.36 -2.47 7.89
N ASN A 39 8.94 -1.28 7.99
CA ASN A 39 8.35 -0.21 8.78
C ASN A 39 8.12 1.01 7.89
N PRO A 40 7.08 1.00 7.09
CA PRO A 40 6.80 2.12 6.19
C PRO A 40 6.45 3.38 6.97
N THR A 41 6.69 4.53 6.35
CA THR A 41 6.39 5.80 7.00
C THR A 41 4.87 5.96 7.15
N HIS A 42 4.48 6.85 8.05
CA HIS A 42 3.08 7.16 8.28
C HIS A 42 2.41 7.63 6.97
N ARG A 43 3.12 8.40 6.19
CA ARG A 43 2.63 8.90 4.91
C ARG A 43 2.27 7.75 3.96
N VAL A 44 3.15 6.77 3.88
CA VAL A 44 2.93 5.61 3.02
C VAL A 44 1.74 4.80 3.51
N ILE A 45 1.67 4.57 4.81
CA ILE A 45 0.57 3.81 5.40
C ILE A 45 -0.77 4.50 5.12
N LYS A 46 -0.80 5.81 5.29
CA LYS A 46 -2.03 6.56 5.05
C LYS A 46 -2.46 6.49 3.59
N ALA A 47 -1.52 6.66 2.68
CA ALA A 47 -1.82 6.62 1.25
C ALA A 47 -2.37 5.25 0.85
N LEU A 48 -1.74 4.19 1.34
CA LEU A 48 -2.18 2.83 1.02
C LEU A 48 -3.54 2.55 1.65
N SER A 49 -3.72 2.96 2.89
CA SER A 49 -4.99 2.75 3.58
C SER A 49 -6.13 3.44 2.84
N ASP A 50 -5.92 4.68 2.43
CA ASP A 50 -6.94 5.43 1.69
C ASP A 50 -7.27 4.74 0.37
N TYR A 51 -6.23 4.30 -0.34
CA TYR A 51 -6.43 3.63 -1.62
C TYR A 51 -7.18 2.31 -1.44
N LEU A 52 -6.77 1.50 -0.48
CA LEU A 52 -7.33 0.17 -0.28
C LEU A 52 -8.73 0.21 0.31
N SER A 53 -9.05 1.24 1.07
CA SER A 53 -10.38 1.35 1.66
C SER A 53 -11.40 1.90 0.66
N GLY A 54 -10.94 2.29 -0.53
CA GLY A 54 -11.83 2.81 -1.55
C GLY A 54 -12.26 4.24 -1.35
N GLY A 55 -11.68 4.91 -0.37
CA GLY A 55 -12.06 6.28 -0.07
C GLY A 55 -11.48 7.29 -1.03
N VAL A 56 -10.73 6.81 -1.94
CA VAL A 56 -10.04 7.70 -2.84
C VAL A 56 -10.87 8.08 -4.03
N ASN A 57 -11.55 7.65 -4.20
CA ASN A 57 -12.04 7.90 -5.36
C ASN A 57 -12.53 8.96 -5.78
N ASN A 58 -12.34 8.87 -5.80
CA ASN A 58 -12.77 9.53 -6.24
C ASN A 58 -12.94 10.38 -6.57
N GLY A 59 -12.81 10.15 -6.33
CA GLY A 59 -13.25 11.08 -6.60
C GLY A 59 -13.07 11.54 -7.01
#